data_f46d08e74c476a299b853a32045b8dcc
#
_entry.id   f46d08e74c476a299b853a32045b8dcc
#
_cell.length_a   1.000
_cell.length_b   1.000
_cell.length_c   1.000
_cell.angle_alpha   90.00
_cell.angle_beta   90.00
_cell.angle_gamma   90.00
#
_symmetry.space_group_name_H-M   'P 1'
#
loop_
_entity.id
_entity.type
_entity.pdbx_description
1 polymer ?
#
loop_
_entity_poly.entity_id
_entity_poly.type
_entity_poly.pdbx_seq_one_letter_code
_entity_poly.pdbx_strand_id
1 'polypeptide(L)'
;MEIDFGTGCLKVTPAHDPNDYVLGKTHNLETIDIFNADATISEQSPLYVGMDRLECRKVIVPDLKNAGLIEKIEDYDNKVGYSERNSDTPVEPRLCMQWFLKMKHFADIALPCVKNDELKFHPAKYKNIYNVWLEGIQDWCISRQLWWGHRIPAYFLPTDDEEKEVYVVAMNEEEALEKARKIPGYENIEASQLRHDEDALDTWFSSWLWPISLFDGINNPGNEEIKYYYPTNDLVTAPDIIFFWVARMIMAGYEYMGDMPFRNVYFTGVVRDKLGRKMSKSLGNSPDPLMLIDKFGADGVRMGLMLAAPAGNDILYDDALCEQGRNFNNKIWNAFRLVKGWEVADVEQPEASRQAVEWFRHQLNDALATVKDHFSKFRLSDAMMVLYRLFWEEFSAWYLEAVKPAFGQPMDRATMQATLEFFDMLLRLLHPFMPFITEELWQHLDERKDGESIMYALIPEDVEADQALLKAMADVKEIVGGVRNVRKQKNLPNKEQLTLQAVGGLNNPLEAIIIKLAGLEKIDAVTEKDPTAAAFMVGTAEFAVPVAGSIDVEEEIKKLEADLEYTRGFLASVDKKLSNERFVANAPEAVVANERKKKADAESKIATMEQALQALRK
;
A
#
# COMPACT_ATOMS: atom_id res chain seq x y z
N MET A 1 -32.23 -25.88 -15.71
CA MET A 1 -32.83 -27.24 -15.55
C MET A 1 -32.99 -27.84 -16.92
N GLU A 2 -32.60 -29.07 -17.09
CA GLU A 2 -32.75 -29.81 -18.35
C GLU A 2 -34.00 -30.69 -18.26
N ILE A 3 -34.81 -30.64 -19.29
CA ILE A 3 -36.11 -31.37 -19.35
C ILE A 3 -35.94 -32.88 -19.30
N ASP A 4 -34.74 -33.33 -19.71
CA ASP A 4 -34.39 -34.77 -19.79
C ASP A 4 -33.71 -35.28 -18.48
N PHE A 5 -33.63 -34.44 -17.45
CA PHE A 5 -33.07 -34.84 -16.16
C PHE A 5 -34.18 -35.40 -15.23
N GLY A 6 -33.97 -36.63 -14.76
CA GLY A 6 -34.91 -37.31 -13.88
C GLY A 6 -36.29 -37.57 -14.54
N THR A 7 -37.36 -37.16 -13.88
CA THR A 7 -38.75 -37.30 -14.39
C THR A 7 -39.23 -36.09 -15.19
N GLY A 8 -38.40 -35.03 -15.28
CA GLY A 8 -38.80 -33.72 -15.84
C GLY A 8 -39.76 -32.92 -14.96
N CYS A 9 -40.11 -33.44 -13.78
CA CYS A 9 -40.96 -32.72 -12.79
C CYS A 9 -40.08 -32.00 -11.77
N LEU A 10 -40.36 -30.71 -11.54
CA LEU A 10 -39.71 -29.92 -10.53
C LEU A 10 -40.64 -29.64 -9.35
N LYS A 11 -40.21 -29.92 -8.12
CA LYS A 11 -40.82 -29.43 -6.89
C LYS A 11 -40.29 -28.02 -6.66
N VAL A 12 -41.16 -27.05 -6.47
CA VAL A 12 -40.85 -25.63 -6.23
C VAL A 12 -41.45 -25.20 -4.90
N THR A 13 -40.65 -24.66 -4.00
CA THR A 13 -41.06 -24.14 -2.69
C THR A 13 -40.70 -22.68 -2.56
N PRO A 14 -41.50 -21.74 -3.08
CA PRO A 14 -41.16 -20.32 -3.16
C PRO A 14 -40.88 -19.66 -1.81
N ALA A 15 -41.43 -20.15 -0.72
CA ALA A 15 -41.23 -19.59 0.61
C ALA A 15 -39.87 -19.93 1.24
N HIS A 16 -39.20 -21.03 0.80
CA HIS A 16 -38.07 -21.62 1.52
C HIS A 16 -36.80 -21.87 0.69
N ASP A 17 -36.76 -21.36 -0.53
CA ASP A 17 -35.58 -21.39 -1.38
C ASP A 17 -35.49 -20.13 -2.26
N PRO A 18 -34.36 -19.42 -2.29
CA PRO A 18 -34.23 -18.18 -3.08
C PRO A 18 -34.41 -18.37 -4.58
N ASN A 19 -34.02 -19.52 -5.16
CA ASN A 19 -34.19 -19.80 -6.57
C ASN A 19 -35.66 -20.15 -6.86
N ASP A 20 -36.30 -20.94 -5.99
CA ASP A 20 -37.71 -21.29 -6.08
C ASP A 20 -38.61 -20.05 -5.93
N TYR A 21 -38.20 -19.06 -5.12
CA TYR A 21 -38.88 -17.77 -5.02
C TYR A 21 -38.93 -17.02 -6.35
N VAL A 22 -37.79 -16.97 -7.07
CA VAL A 22 -37.75 -16.34 -8.40
C VAL A 22 -38.63 -17.07 -9.39
N LEU A 23 -38.60 -18.41 -9.37
CA LEU A 23 -39.50 -19.25 -10.20
C LEU A 23 -40.98 -19.03 -9.83
N GLY A 24 -41.28 -18.99 -8.52
CA GLY A 24 -42.61 -18.70 -8.00
C GLY A 24 -43.17 -17.38 -8.53
N LYS A 25 -42.38 -16.31 -8.45
CA LYS A 25 -42.74 -15.01 -9.02
C LYS A 25 -42.91 -15.04 -10.55
N THR A 26 -42.01 -15.70 -11.25
CA THR A 26 -42.05 -15.77 -12.73
C THR A 26 -43.28 -16.50 -13.23
N HIS A 27 -43.70 -17.55 -12.52
CA HIS A 27 -44.79 -18.44 -12.93
C HIS A 27 -46.08 -18.24 -12.10
N ASN A 28 -46.11 -17.24 -11.21
CA ASN A 28 -47.23 -16.93 -10.33
C ASN A 28 -47.69 -18.16 -9.53
N LEU A 29 -46.74 -18.87 -8.92
CA LEU A 29 -46.99 -20.02 -8.07
C LEU A 29 -47.40 -19.58 -6.67
N GLU A 30 -48.22 -20.39 -6.01
CA GLU A 30 -48.62 -20.19 -4.62
C GLU A 30 -47.39 -20.24 -3.69
N THR A 31 -47.35 -19.33 -2.73
CA THR A 31 -46.27 -19.24 -1.74
C THR A 31 -46.82 -19.74 -0.39
N ILE A 32 -46.38 -20.91 0.04
CA ILE A 32 -46.83 -21.54 1.29
C ILE A 32 -45.67 -21.51 2.29
N ASP A 33 -45.78 -20.70 3.36
CA ASP A 33 -44.79 -20.62 4.44
C ASP A 33 -45.13 -21.63 5.54
N ILE A 34 -44.41 -22.75 5.58
CA ILE A 34 -44.64 -23.84 6.54
C ILE A 34 -43.95 -23.64 7.89
N PHE A 35 -43.27 -22.53 8.12
CA PHE A 35 -42.56 -22.27 9.39
C PHE A 35 -43.15 -21.08 10.16
N ASN A 36 -43.23 -21.22 11.46
CA ASN A 36 -43.37 -20.13 12.41
C ASN A 36 -42.04 -19.40 12.62
N ALA A 37 -42.06 -18.26 13.30
CA ALA A 37 -40.87 -17.45 13.58
C ALA A 37 -39.81 -18.20 14.45
N ASP A 38 -40.25 -19.14 15.29
CA ASP A 38 -39.43 -20.01 16.13
C ASP A 38 -38.96 -21.29 15.41
N ALA A 39 -39.22 -21.41 14.11
CA ALA A 39 -38.91 -22.56 13.27
C ALA A 39 -39.68 -23.85 13.64
N THR A 40 -40.80 -23.74 14.33
CA THR A 40 -41.78 -24.81 14.41
C THR A 40 -42.64 -24.85 13.14
N ILE A 41 -43.26 -25.99 12.84
CA ILE A 41 -44.15 -26.15 11.68
C ILE A 41 -45.41 -25.33 11.90
N SER A 42 -45.78 -24.49 10.92
CA SER A 42 -46.92 -23.60 10.95
C SER A 42 -48.24 -24.32 10.63
N GLU A 43 -49.36 -23.64 10.87
CA GLU A 43 -50.72 -24.10 10.50
C GLU A 43 -50.95 -24.17 8.98
N GLN A 44 -50.10 -23.58 8.17
CA GLN A 44 -50.10 -23.73 6.71
C GLN A 44 -49.71 -25.13 6.25
N SER A 45 -49.03 -25.90 7.11
CA SER A 45 -48.74 -27.29 6.83
C SER A 45 -49.90 -28.17 7.30
N PRO A 46 -50.38 -29.13 6.48
CA PRO A 46 -51.47 -30.04 6.88
C PRO A 46 -51.06 -31.05 7.95
N LEU A 47 -49.75 -31.23 8.22
CA LEU A 47 -49.20 -32.22 9.13
C LEU A 47 -48.12 -31.61 10.02
N TYR A 48 -47.87 -32.20 11.16
CA TYR A 48 -46.76 -31.89 12.09
C TYR A 48 -46.80 -30.46 12.70
N VAL A 49 -47.96 -29.79 12.71
CA VAL A 49 -48.12 -28.43 13.26
C VAL A 49 -47.57 -28.33 14.69
N GLY A 50 -46.79 -27.28 14.93
CA GLY A 50 -46.14 -27.03 16.23
C GLY A 50 -44.88 -27.87 16.53
N MET A 51 -44.51 -28.80 15.64
CA MET A 51 -43.29 -29.60 15.81
C MET A 51 -42.06 -28.81 15.38
N ASP A 52 -40.94 -28.96 16.12
CA ASP A 52 -39.65 -28.43 15.71
C ASP A 52 -39.21 -29.01 14.35
N ARG A 53 -38.68 -28.19 13.46
CA ARG A 53 -38.30 -28.59 12.11
C ARG A 53 -37.31 -29.74 12.03
N LEU A 54 -36.37 -29.84 12.98
CA LEU A 54 -35.36 -30.92 13.00
C LEU A 54 -35.97 -32.23 13.52
N GLU A 55 -36.91 -32.14 14.47
CA GLU A 55 -37.66 -33.31 14.92
C GLU A 55 -38.63 -33.77 13.85
N CYS A 56 -39.30 -32.85 13.13
CA CYS A 56 -40.16 -33.16 12.00
C CYS A 56 -39.45 -34.00 10.94
N ARG A 57 -38.20 -33.69 10.61
CA ARG A 57 -37.34 -34.46 9.66
C ARG A 57 -37.18 -35.91 10.08
N LYS A 58 -37.13 -36.20 11.38
CA LYS A 58 -36.98 -37.57 11.90
C LYS A 58 -38.26 -38.37 11.80
N VAL A 59 -39.41 -37.69 11.92
CA VAL A 59 -40.73 -38.33 11.90
C VAL A 59 -41.25 -38.49 10.46
N ILE A 60 -41.08 -37.50 9.59
CA ILE A 60 -41.62 -37.53 8.24
C ILE A 60 -41.04 -38.68 7.37
N VAL A 61 -39.78 -39.02 7.56
CA VAL A 61 -39.12 -40.06 6.75
C VAL A 61 -39.70 -41.46 7.00
N PRO A 62 -39.89 -41.91 8.26
CA PRO A 62 -40.63 -43.14 8.54
C PRO A 62 -42.08 -43.14 8.03
N ASP A 63 -42.80 -42.00 8.16
CA ASP A 63 -44.19 -41.89 7.72
C ASP A 63 -44.32 -42.00 6.22
N LEU A 64 -43.48 -41.34 5.45
CA LEU A 64 -43.41 -41.46 3.99
C LEU A 64 -43.06 -42.88 3.55
N LYS A 65 -42.14 -43.56 4.31
CA LYS A 65 -41.78 -44.94 4.04
C LYS A 65 -42.97 -45.90 4.26
N ASN A 66 -43.66 -45.70 5.39
CA ASN A 66 -44.87 -46.49 5.72
C ASN A 66 -46.02 -46.28 4.70
N ALA A 67 -46.12 -45.07 4.16
CA ALA A 67 -47.05 -44.73 3.09
C ALA A 67 -46.63 -45.25 1.71
N GLY A 68 -45.47 -45.84 1.57
CA GLY A 68 -44.92 -46.36 0.27
C GLY A 68 -44.53 -45.25 -0.71
N LEU A 69 -44.26 -44.06 -0.20
CA LEU A 69 -43.92 -42.85 -1.00
C LEU A 69 -42.40 -42.64 -1.17
N ILE A 70 -41.56 -43.46 -0.54
CA ILE A 70 -40.11 -43.40 -0.70
C ILE A 70 -39.63 -44.55 -1.55
N GLU A 71 -39.03 -44.23 -2.69
CA GLU A 71 -38.36 -45.20 -3.54
C GLU A 71 -36.95 -45.54 -3.05
N LYS A 72 -36.16 -44.49 -2.72
CA LYS A 72 -34.77 -44.63 -2.30
C LYS A 72 -34.34 -43.49 -1.37
N ILE A 73 -33.47 -43.80 -0.46
CA ILE A 73 -32.74 -42.83 0.38
C ILE A 73 -31.28 -42.96 0.05
N GLU A 74 -30.61 -41.85 -0.31
CA GLU A 74 -29.20 -41.77 -0.63
C GLU A 74 -28.54 -40.70 0.21
N ASP A 75 -27.29 -40.94 0.59
CA ASP A 75 -26.45 -39.89 1.19
C ASP A 75 -26.09 -38.87 0.11
N TYR A 76 -26.27 -37.60 0.44
CA TYR A 76 -26.01 -36.49 -0.46
C TYR A 76 -25.28 -35.37 0.27
N ASP A 77 -24.11 -34.97 -0.27
CA ASP A 77 -23.35 -33.84 0.24
C ASP A 77 -24.09 -32.53 -0.02
N ASN A 78 -24.63 -31.91 1.01
CA ASN A 78 -25.32 -30.64 0.94
C ASN A 78 -24.63 -29.58 1.82
N LYS A 79 -24.51 -28.37 1.30
CA LYS A 79 -24.01 -27.20 2.05
C LYS A 79 -25.19 -26.51 2.74
N VAL A 80 -25.27 -26.63 4.05
CA VAL A 80 -26.27 -25.95 4.88
C VAL A 80 -25.67 -24.68 5.44
N GLY A 81 -26.37 -23.54 5.33
CA GLY A 81 -25.99 -22.29 5.96
C GLY A 81 -26.19 -22.36 7.48
N TYR A 82 -25.24 -21.79 8.22
CA TYR A 82 -25.33 -21.64 9.68
C TYR A 82 -25.28 -20.15 10.05
N SER A 83 -25.97 -19.79 11.13
CA SER A 83 -25.91 -18.44 11.66
C SER A 83 -24.52 -18.14 12.23
N GLU A 84 -23.80 -17.21 11.62
CA GLU A 84 -22.43 -16.86 12.00
C GLU A 84 -22.33 -16.22 13.39
N ARG A 85 -23.41 -15.57 13.86
CA ARG A 85 -23.40 -14.78 15.10
C ARG A 85 -24.14 -15.42 16.27
N ASN A 86 -24.99 -16.40 16.00
CA ASN A 86 -25.86 -17.04 16.98
C ASN A 86 -25.68 -18.56 16.97
N SER A 87 -24.65 -19.05 17.64
CA SER A 87 -24.56 -20.43 18.12
C SER A 87 -24.71 -21.57 17.11
N ASP A 88 -24.09 -21.51 15.94
CA ASP A 88 -24.04 -22.65 15.00
C ASP A 88 -25.41 -23.28 14.69
N THR A 89 -26.47 -22.46 14.63
CA THR A 89 -27.81 -22.92 14.29
C THR A 89 -27.98 -22.94 12.76
N PRO A 90 -28.46 -24.05 12.17
CA PRO A 90 -28.75 -24.09 10.74
C PRO A 90 -29.84 -23.09 10.39
N VAL A 91 -29.63 -22.37 9.29
CA VAL A 91 -30.55 -21.34 8.80
C VAL A 91 -31.53 -21.96 7.82
N GLU A 92 -32.82 -21.70 8.00
CA GLU A 92 -33.84 -22.00 7.01
C GLU A 92 -34.23 -20.71 6.27
N PRO A 93 -34.22 -20.68 4.92
CA PRO A 93 -34.76 -19.54 4.17
C PRO A 93 -36.26 -19.35 4.46
N ARG A 94 -36.66 -18.12 4.71
CA ARG A 94 -38.03 -17.72 4.99
C ARG A 94 -38.31 -16.33 4.46
N LEU A 95 -39.49 -16.09 3.97
CA LEU A 95 -39.95 -14.77 3.55
C LEU A 95 -40.32 -13.92 4.77
N CYS A 96 -39.87 -12.67 4.77
CA CYS A 96 -40.28 -11.66 5.73
C CYS A 96 -40.31 -10.30 5.05
N MET A 97 -41.14 -9.40 5.56
CA MET A 97 -41.17 -8.02 5.08
C MET A 97 -39.87 -7.32 5.45
N GLN A 98 -39.31 -6.63 4.48
CA GLN A 98 -38.04 -5.92 4.65
C GLN A 98 -38.09 -4.54 3.99
N TRP A 99 -37.33 -3.60 4.50
CA TRP A 99 -37.15 -2.30 3.89
C TRP A 99 -36.13 -2.35 2.77
N PHE A 100 -36.52 -1.88 1.59
CA PHE A 100 -35.63 -1.77 0.43
C PHE A 100 -35.51 -0.33 -0.04
N LEU A 101 -34.30 0.10 -0.31
CA LEU A 101 -34.00 1.35 -1.00
C LEU A 101 -33.89 1.07 -2.50
N LYS A 102 -34.62 1.80 -3.33
CA LYS A 102 -34.50 1.72 -4.79
C LYS A 102 -33.21 2.35 -5.23
N MET A 103 -32.27 1.54 -5.74
CA MET A 103 -30.89 1.98 -5.96
C MET A 103 -30.61 2.56 -7.35
N LYS A 104 -31.48 2.35 -8.32
CA LYS A 104 -31.23 2.77 -9.72
C LYS A 104 -30.95 4.26 -9.85
N HIS A 105 -31.73 5.13 -9.21
CA HIS A 105 -31.54 6.56 -9.18
C HIS A 105 -30.14 6.94 -8.64
N PHE A 106 -29.76 6.36 -7.50
CA PHE A 106 -28.46 6.63 -6.86
C PHE A 106 -27.28 6.18 -7.74
N ALA A 107 -27.42 5.05 -8.43
CA ALA A 107 -26.41 4.59 -9.37
C ALA A 107 -26.25 5.54 -10.56
N ASP A 108 -27.36 6.02 -11.11
CA ASP A 108 -27.34 6.91 -12.28
C ASP A 108 -26.63 8.24 -11.97
N ILE A 109 -26.79 8.79 -10.76
CA ILE A 109 -26.11 10.04 -10.37
C ILE A 109 -24.64 9.82 -9.95
N ALA A 110 -24.28 8.63 -9.44
CA ALA A 110 -22.93 8.33 -8.93
C ALA A 110 -21.99 7.74 -9.99
N LEU A 111 -22.51 7.09 -11.05
CA LEU A 111 -21.69 6.46 -12.07
C LEU A 111 -20.82 7.43 -12.89
N PRO A 112 -21.31 8.60 -13.33
CA PRO A 112 -20.59 9.46 -14.26
C PRO A 112 -19.24 9.97 -13.70
N CYS A 113 -19.20 10.37 -12.42
CA CYS A 113 -18.01 11.00 -11.85
C CYS A 113 -16.76 10.09 -11.86
N VAL A 114 -16.94 8.78 -11.60
CA VAL A 114 -15.84 7.81 -11.66
C VAL A 114 -15.57 7.42 -13.12
N LYS A 115 -16.63 7.26 -13.92
CA LYS A 115 -16.50 6.89 -15.34
C LYS A 115 -15.72 7.94 -16.15
N ASN A 116 -15.87 9.21 -15.83
CA ASN A 116 -15.23 10.34 -16.50
C ASN A 116 -13.93 10.81 -15.82
N ASP A 117 -13.46 10.12 -14.79
CA ASP A 117 -12.25 10.48 -14.00
C ASP A 117 -12.33 11.85 -13.28
N GLU A 118 -13.53 12.34 -13.00
CA GLU A 118 -13.74 13.49 -12.11
C GLU A 118 -13.40 13.13 -10.67
N LEU A 119 -13.81 11.92 -10.24
CA LEU A 119 -13.38 11.25 -9.02
C LEU A 119 -12.46 10.09 -9.41
N LYS A 120 -11.23 10.08 -8.88
CA LYS A 120 -10.19 9.15 -9.32
C LYS A 120 -9.97 8.01 -8.33
N PHE A 121 -9.82 6.81 -8.85
CA PHE A 121 -9.46 5.61 -8.07
C PHE A 121 -7.98 5.26 -8.25
N HIS A 122 -7.30 5.07 -7.13
CA HIS A 122 -5.89 4.68 -7.07
C HIS A 122 -5.72 3.33 -6.35
N PRO A 123 -5.34 2.26 -7.09
CA PRO A 123 -5.06 2.19 -8.52
C PRO A 123 -6.33 2.16 -9.38
N ALA A 124 -6.20 2.60 -10.62
CA ALA A 124 -7.31 2.74 -11.58
C ALA A 124 -8.04 1.43 -11.93
N LYS A 125 -7.45 0.26 -11.63
CA LYS A 125 -8.07 -1.06 -11.89
C LYS A 125 -9.46 -1.21 -11.23
N TYR A 126 -9.69 -0.53 -10.12
CA TYR A 126 -10.96 -0.59 -9.38
C TYR A 126 -12.10 0.20 -10.04
N LYS A 127 -11.81 1.09 -10.97
CA LYS A 127 -12.81 1.82 -11.76
C LYS A 127 -13.76 0.88 -12.52
N ASN A 128 -13.21 -0.15 -13.17
CA ASN A 128 -14.02 -1.10 -13.91
C ASN A 128 -14.96 -1.90 -12.99
N ILE A 129 -14.46 -2.31 -11.83
CA ILE A 129 -15.25 -3.04 -10.84
C ILE A 129 -16.41 -2.18 -10.32
N TYR A 130 -16.15 -0.91 -10.04
CA TYR A 130 -17.17 0.06 -9.63
C TYR A 130 -18.23 0.25 -10.72
N ASN A 131 -17.83 0.50 -11.96
CA ASN A 131 -18.74 0.73 -13.08
C ASN A 131 -19.66 -0.47 -13.32
N VAL A 132 -19.10 -1.69 -13.41
CA VAL A 132 -19.88 -2.91 -13.64
C VAL A 132 -20.89 -3.14 -12.51
N TRP A 133 -20.49 -2.88 -11.27
CA TRP A 133 -21.40 -3.05 -10.13
C TRP A 133 -22.58 -2.04 -10.15
N LEU A 134 -22.31 -0.76 -10.46
CA LEU A 134 -23.35 0.24 -10.54
C LEU A 134 -24.31 0.03 -11.73
N GLU A 135 -23.77 -0.41 -12.88
CA GLU A 135 -24.59 -0.72 -14.06
C GLU A 135 -25.55 -1.89 -13.80
N GLY A 136 -25.15 -2.83 -12.95
CA GLY A 136 -25.97 -3.99 -12.56
C GLY A 136 -26.59 -3.90 -11.16
N ILE A 137 -26.72 -2.71 -10.59
CA ILE A 137 -27.13 -2.53 -9.19
C ILE A 137 -28.54 -3.08 -8.91
N GLN A 138 -28.65 -3.77 -7.79
CA GLN A 138 -29.93 -4.24 -7.26
C GLN A 138 -30.39 -3.35 -6.11
N ASP A 139 -31.70 -3.37 -5.82
CA ASP A 139 -32.27 -2.66 -4.69
C ASP A 139 -31.65 -3.14 -3.38
N TRP A 140 -31.40 -2.22 -2.47
CA TRP A 140 -30.68 -2.47 -1.23
C TRP A 140 -31.63 -2.72 -0.07
N CYS A 141 -31.63 -3.95 0.48
CA CYS A 141 -32.28 -4.24 1.74
C CYS A 141 -31.56 -3.52 2.88
N ILE A 142 -32.24 -2.54 3.49
CA ILE A 142 -31.65 -1.68 4.54
C ILE A 142 -32.07 -2.07 5.96
N SER A 143 -32.98 -3.01 6.14
CA SER A 143 -33.41 -3.50 7.45
C SER A 143 -32.55 -4.68 7.94
N ARG A 144 -32.33 -4.72 9.25
CA ARG A 144 -31.60 -5.79 9.95
C ARG A 144 -32.33 -6.14 11.24
N GLN A 145 -32.53 -7.42 11.48
CA GLN A 145 -33.08 -7.96 12.72
C GLN A 145 -31.98 -8.06 13.79
N LEU A 146 -31.61 -6.91 14.36
CA LEU A 146 -30.54 -6.78 15.35
C LEU A 146 -31.07 -6.15 16.64
N TRP A 147 -30.56 -6.61 17.77
CA TRP A 147 -30.87 -6.03 19.09
C TRP A 147 -30.25 -4.66 19.33
N TRP A 148 -29.16 -4.35 18.62
CA TRP A 148 -28.43 -3.11 18.74
C TRP A 148 -28.16 -2.51 17.35
N GLY A 149 -28.53 -1.26 17.18
CA GLY A 149 -28.34 -0.51 15.94
C GLY A 149 -29.19 0.76 15.90
N HIS A 150 -29.17 1.42 14.77
CA HIS A 150 -30.05 2.56 14.50
C HIS A 150 -31.45 2.02 14.17
N ARG A 151 -32.39 2.15 15.10
CA ARG A 151 -33.76 1.70 14.91
C ARG A 151 -34.42 2.42 13.72
N ILE A 152 -35.14 1.69 12.89
CA ILE A 152 -35.86 2.25 11.74
C ILE A 152 -36.92 3.23 12.23
N PRO A 153 -36.90 4.51 11.79
CA PRO A 153 -37.81 5.53 12.31
C PRO A 153 -39.22 5.45 11.62
N ALA A 154 -39.77 4.27 11.53
CA ALA A 154 -41.05 4.01 10.93
C ALA A 154 -42.08 3.55 11.99
N TYR A 155 -43.28 4.07 11.90
CA TYR A 155 -44.41 3.76 12.78
C TYR A 155 -45.57 3.23 11.92
N PHE A 156 -45.93 1.97 12.14
CA PHE A 156 -47.01 1.30 11.45
C PHE A 156 -48.34 1.65 12.08
N LEU A 157 -49.33 1.85 11.23
CA LEU A 157 -50.72 2.11 11.59
C LEU A 157 -51.54 0.81 11.49
N PRO A 158 -52.57 0.63 12.33
CA PRO A 158 -53.44 -0.53 12.23
C PRO A 158 -54.15 -0.55 10.87
N THR A 159 -54.20 -1.72 10.24
CA THR A 159 -54.87 -1.95 8.96
C THR A 159 -55.60 -3.29 9.01
N ASP A 160 -56.75 -3.38 8.34
CA ASP A 160 -57.48 -4.63 8.17
C ASP A 160 -57.00 -5.44 6.95
N ASP A 161 -56.08 -4.86 6.16
CA ASP A 161 -55.49 -5.48 4.97
C ASP A 161 -54.08 -5.96 5.34
N GLU A 162 -53.90 -7.26 5.56
CA GLU A 162 -52.64 -7.89 5.92
C GLU A 162 -51.54 -7.76 4.84
N GLU A 163 -51.94 -7.52 3.58
CA GLU A 163 -51.00 -7.32 2.47
C GLU A 163 -50.53 -5.87 2.31
N LYS A 164 -51.16 -4.92 3.05
CA LYS A 164 -50.95 -3.48 2.85
C LYS A 164 -50.57 -2.78 4.15
N GLU A 165 -49.32 -2.76 4.46
CA GLU A 165 -48.83 -1.98 5.60
C GLU A 165 -48.93 -0.48 5.34
N VAL A 166 -49.56 0.26 6.26
CA VAL A 166 -49.64 1.72 6.28
C VAL A 166 -48.67 2.22 7.35
N TYR A 167 -47.79 3.12 7.01
CA TYR A 167 -46.76 3.63 7.94
C TYR A 167 -46.49 5.11 7.72
N VAL A 168 -45.88 5.73 8.75
CA VAL A 168 -45.28 7.05 8.71
C VAL A 168 -43.83 6.99 9.17
N VAL A 169 -42.98 7.82 8.59
CA VAL A 169 -41.58 7.98 9.04
C VAL A 169 -41.49 9.25 9.88
N ALA A 170 -40.98 9.13 11.10
CA ALA A 170 -40.90 10.23 12.06
C ALA A 170 -39.74 10.07 13.04
N MET A 171 -39.27 11.19 13.56
CA MET A 171 -38.15 11.21 14.52
C MET A 171 -38.58 10.70 15.92
N ASN A 172 -39.86 10.83 16.25
CA ASN A 172 -40.42 10.40 17.52
C ASN A 172 -41.92 10.07 17.38
N GLU A 173 -42.50 9.52 18.43
CA GLU A 173 -43.90 9.11 18.47
C GLU A 173 -44.89 10.29 18.31
N GLU A 174 -44.55 11.46 18.85
CA GLU A 174 -45.42 12.66 18.74
C GLU A 174 -45.54 13.11 17.28
N GLU A 175 -44.42 13.20 16.57
CA GLU A 175 -44.37 13.53 15.14
C GLU A 175 -45.06 12.43 14.30
N ALA A 176 -44.88 11.17 14.67
CA ALA A 176 -45.53 10.05 14.02
C ALA A 176 -47.06 10.16 14.13
N LEU A 177 -47.58 10.47 15.31
CA LEU A 177 -48.98 10.66 15.56
C LEU A 177 -49.55 11.84 14.76
N GLU A 178 -48.80 12.95 14.69
CA GLU A 178 -49.20 14.10 13.89
C GLU A 178 -49.28 13.79 12.39
N LYS A 179 -48.34 13.03 11.89
CA LYS A 179 -48.30 12.57 10.50
C LYS A 179 -49.40 11.55 10.19
N ALA A 180 -49.62 10.61 11.09
CA ALA A 180 -50.63 9.59 10.96
C ALA A 180 -52.06 10.19 10.86
N ARG A 181 -52.36 11.19 11.71
CA ARG A 181 -53.64 11.90 11.70
C ARG A 181 -53.94 12.67 10.42
N LYS A 182 -52.95 12.91 9.58
CA LYS A 182 -53.10 13.55 8.26
C LYS A 182 -53.48 12.55 7.16
N ILE A 183 -53.43 11.24 7.46
CA ILE A 183 -53.80 10.19 6.53
C ILE A 183 -55.31 9.93 6.61
N PRO A 184 -56.05 9.94 5.49
CA PRO A 184 -57.50 9.65 5.48
C PRO A 184 -57.83 8.30 6.14
N GLY A 185 -58.71 8.32 7.10
CA GLY A 185 -59.12 7.16 7.89
C GLY A 185 -58.39 6.98 9.22
N TYR A 186 -57.36 7.81 9.50
CA TYR A 186 -56.59 7.75 10.76
C TYR A 186 -56.65 9.06 11.57
N GLU A 187 -57.63 9.94 11.30
CA GLU A 187 -57.76 11.25 11.93
C GLU A 187 -57.86 11.20 13.47
N ASN A 188 -58.40 10.09 14.00
CA ASN A 188 -58.62 9.88 15.43
C ASN A 188 -57.65 8.83 16.05
N ILE A 189 -56.59 8.48 15.37
CA ILE A 189 -55.64 7.47 15.88
C ILE A 189 -54.98 7.97 17.17
N GLU A 190 -54.80 7.05 18.12
CA GLU A 190 -54.09 7.30 19.38
C GLU A 190 -52.66 6.74 19.32
N ALA A 191 -51.76 7.30 20.12
CA ALA A 191 -50.36 6.87 20.18
C ALA A 191 -50.19 5.38 20.49
N SER A 192 -51.05 4.84 21.36
CA SER A 192 -51.08 3.41 21.72
C SER A 192 -51.36 2.45 20.56
N GLN A 193 -51.85 2.97 19.44
CA GLN A 193 -52.15 2.19 18.24
C GLN A 193 -50.99 2.22 17.22
N LEU A 194 -49.98 3.05 17.46
CA LEU A 194 -48.78 3.09 16.63
C LEU A 194 -47.83 1.97 17.03
N ARG A 195 -47.36 1.19 16.06
CA ARG A 195 -46.33 0.17 16.25
C ARG A 195 -45.03 0.65 15.65
N HIS A 196 -44.07 1.03 16.51
CA HIS A 196 -42.73 1.41 16.04
C HIS A 196 -42.01 0.18 15.49
N ASP A 197 -41.36 0.32 14.35
CA ASP A 197 -40.54 -0.74 13.75
C ASP A 197 -39.49 -1.22 14.75
N GLU A 198 -39.30 -2.53 14.86
CA GLU A 198 -38.33 -3.15 15.79
C GLU A 198 -36.97 -3.39 15.14
N ASP A 199 -36.91 -3.33 13.81
CA ASP A 199 -35.67 -3.56 13.06
C ASP A 199 -34.70 -2.38 13.14
N ALA A 200 -33.43 -2.69 12.94
CA ALA A 200 -32.36 -1.71 12.81
C ALA A 200 -32.01 -1.44 11.34
N LEU A 201 -31.50 -0.25 11.07
CA LEU A 201 -30.92 0.08 9.77
C LEU A 201 -29.58 -0.63 9.57
N ASP A 202 -29.29 -1.02 8.33
CA ASP A 202 -27.95 -1.46 7.91
C ASP A 202 -26.90 -0.44 8.33
N THR A 203 -25.78 -0.90 8.89
CA THR A 203 -24.66 -0.05 9.30
C THR A 203 -24.20 0.90 8.20
N TRP A 204 -24.24 0.44 6.95
CA TRP A 204 -23.81 1.26 5.80
C TRP A 204 -24.83 2.35 5.44
N PHE A 205 -26.06 2.23 5.89
CA PHE A 205 -27.09 3.25 5.68
C PHE A 205 -26.89 4.51 6.53
N SER A 206 -26.18 4.41 7.66
CA SER A 206 -25.72 5.58 8.42
C SER A 206 -24.33 6.03 8.00
N SER A 207 -23.41 5.08 7.75
CA SER A 207 -22.02 5.41 7.44
C SER A 207 -21.79 6.02 6.06
N TRP A 208 -22.73 5.90 5.12
CA TRP A 208 -22.66 6.61 3.83
C TRP A 208 -22.80 8.12 3.97
N LEU A 209 -23.32 8.61 5.10
CA LEU A 209 -23.46 10.02 5.43
C LEU A 209 -22.19 10.61 6.09
N TRP A 210 -21.18 9.80 6.36
CA TRP A 210 -20.01 10.22 7.15
C TRP A 210 -19.33 11.49 6.64
N PRO A 211 -19.06 11.69 5.34
CA PRO A 211 -18.46 12.93 4.84
C PRO A 211 -19.27 14.20 5.14
N ILE A 212 -20.59 14.04 5.34
CA ILE A 212 -21.53 15.13 5.62
C ILE A 212 -21.71 15.30 7.12
N SER A 213 -21.95 14.20 7.84
CA SER A 213 -22.27 14.23 9.27
C SER A 213 -21.08 14.65 10.16
N LEU A 214 -19.84 14.32 9.73
CA LEU A 214 -18.63 14.65 10.47
C LEU A 214 -18.44 16.15 10.67
N PHE A 215 -18.92 16.96 9.74
CA PHE A 215 -18.84 18.42 9.78
C PHE A 215 -20.22 19.06 10.11
N ASP A 216 -21.07 18.36 10.82
CA ASP A 216 -22.42 18.80 11.18
C ASP A 216 -23.26 19.29 9.99
N GLY A 217 -23.00 18.74 8.80
CA GLY A 217 -23.68 19.18 7.59
C GLY A 217 -25.15 18.77 7.50
N ILE A 218 -25.60 17.82 8.35
CA ILE A 218 -27.00 17.37 8.40
C ILE A 218 -27.85 18.32 9.24
N ASN A 219 -27.43 18.63 10.47
CA ASN A 219 -28.20 19.48 11.39
C ASN A 219 -27.98 20.98 11.12
N ASN A 220 -26.81 21.34 10.62
CA ASN A 220 -26.43 22.71 10.32
C ASN A 220 -25.87 22.82 8.89
N PRO A 221 -26.71 22.60 7.87
CA PRO A 221 -26.29 22.62 6.48
C PRO A 221 -25.70 23.96 6.07
N GLY A 222 -24.57 23.91 5.38
CA GLY A 222 -23.89 25.11 4.90
C GLY A 222 -23.09 25.87 5.94
N ASN A 223 -22.78 25.28 7.11
CA ASN A 223 -21.85 25.83 8.07
C ASN A 223 -20.43 26.00 7.48
N GLU A 224 -19.53 26.69 8.17
CA GLU A 224 -18.20 27.02 7.64
C GLU A 224 -17.29 25.79 7.51
N GLU A 225 -17.41 24.82 8.41
CA GLU A 225 -16.59 23.59 8.34
C GLU A 225 -16.97 22.74 7.13
N ILE A 226 -18.28 22.51 6.89
CA ILE A 226 -18.71 21.74 5.72
C ILE A 226 -18.33 22.45 4.40
N LYS A 227 -18.38 23.80 4.34
CA LYS A 227 -17.92 24.55 3.17
C LYS A 227 -16.43 24.44 2.93
N TYR A 228 -15.64 24.28 3.98
CA TYR A 228 -14.19 24.17 3.89
C TYR A 228 -13.72 22.75 3.55
N TYR A 229 -14.29 21.75 4.23
CA TYR A 229 -13.81 20.37 4.14
C TYR A 229 -14.52 19.51 3.10
N TYR A 230 -15.72 19.89 2.65
CA TYR A 230 -16.47 19.13 1.66
C TYR A 230 -16.43 19.80 0.29
N PRO A 231 -16.07 19.09 -0.82
CA PRO A 231 -15.55 17.72 -0.83
C PRO A 231 -14.15 17.61 -0.22
N THR A 232 -13.87 16.49 0.43
CA THR A 232 -12.51 16.20 0.92
C THR A 232 -11.57 15.84 -0.24
N ASN A 233 -10.25 15.84 -0.02
CA ASN A 233 -9.30 15.53 -1.07
C ASN A 233 -9.22 14.03 -1.32
N ASP A 234 -8.97 13.24 -0.28
CA ASP A 234 -8.63 11.84 -0.40
C ASP A 234 -9.43 10.98 0.60
N LEU A 235 -10.02 9.91 0.11
CA LEU A 235 -10.52 8.80 0.93
C LEU A 235 -9.52 7.66 0.87
N VAL A 236 -9.08 7.16 2.03
CA VAL A 236 -8.19 6.00 2.13
C VAL A 236 -8.97 4.83 2.73
N THR A 237 -9.07 3.72 2.00
CA THR A 237 -9.81 2.54 2.44
C THR A 237 -9.33 1.26 1.75
N ALA A 238 -9.80 0.09 2.22
CA ALA A 238 -9.53 -1.17 1.56
C ALA A 238 -10.53 -1.44 0.41
N PRO A 239 -10.13 -2.18 -0.64
CA PRO A 239 -10.98 -2.40 -1.80
C PRO A 239 -12.19 -3.31 -1.55
N ASP A 240 -12.18 -4.10 -0.50
CA ASP A 240 -13.27 -5.01 -0.13
C ASP A 240 -14.55 -4.29 0.32
N ILE A 241 -14.48 -2.98 0.63
CA ILE A 241 -15.64 -2.16 0.98
C ILE A 241 -16.00 -1.11 -0.08
N ILE A 242 -15.56 -1.27 -1.32
CA ILE A 242 -15.94 -0.37 -2.43
C ILE A 242 -17.46 -0.25 -2.53
N PHE A 243 -18.17 -1.37 -2.54
CA PHE A 243 -19.61 -1.40 -2.74
C PHE A 243 -20.41 -1.06 -1.48
N PHE A 244 -19.84 -1.36 -0.33
CA PHE A 244 -20.50 -1.14 0.95
C PHE A 244 -20.39 0.30 1.42
N TRP A 245 -19.28 0.96 1.16
CA TRP A 245 -18.99 2.26 1.72
C TRP A 245 -18.66 3.33 0.66
N VAL A 246 -17.65 3.10 -0.19
CA VAL A 246 -17.18 4.10 -1.16
C VAL A 246 -18.29 4.53 -2.11
N ALA A 247 -18.92 3.56 -2.80
CA ALA A 247 -19.98 3.83 -3.76
C ALA A 247 -21.18 4.52 -3.09
N ARG A 248 -21.54 4.08 -1.88
CA ARG A 248 -22.66 4.64 -1.13
C ARG A 248 -22.39 6.06 -0.65
N MET A 249 -21.18 6.39 -0.20
CA MET A 249 -20.82 7.77 0.11
C MET A 249 -20.90 8.68 -1.13
N ILE A 250 -20.48 8.20 -2.30
CA ILE A 250 -20.60 8.95 -3.56
C ILE A 250 -22.07 9.19 -3.89
N MET A 251 -22.94 8.18 -3.74
CA MET A 251 -24.39 8.30 -3.93
C MET A 251 -24.98 9.35 -2.99
N ALA A 252 -24.69 9.25 -1.69
CA ALA A 252 -25.18 10.20 -0.68
C ALA A 252 -24.66 11.62 -0.92
N GLY A 253 -23.42 11.76 -1.36
CA GLY A 253 -22.84 13.05 -1.70
C GLY A 253 -23.60 13.76 -2.82
N TYR A 254 -23.84 13.08 -3.93
CA TYR A 254 -24.60 13.66 -5.03
C TYR A 254 -26.06 13.89 -4.67
N GLU A 255 -26.71 12.98 -3.93
CA GLU A 255 -28.11 13.12 -3.54
C GLU A 255 -28.36 14.30 -2.57
N TYR A 256 -27.53 14.44 -1.55
CA TYR A 256 -27.78 15.38 -0.45
C TYR A 256 -26.98 16.68 -0.55
N MET A 257 -25.80 16.64 -1.19
CA MET A 257 -24.90 17.80 -1.32
C MET A 257 -24.79 18.31 -2.75
N GLY A 258 -25.23 17.53 -3.75
CA GLY A 258 -25.11 17.87 -5.18
C GLY A 258 -23.67 17.80 -5.72
N ASP A 259 -22.72 17.25 -4.97
CA ASP A 259 -21.33 17.14 -5.34
C ASP A 259 -20.69 15.86 -4.78
N MET A 260 -19.54 15.46 -5.35
CA MET A 260 -18.77 14.31 -4.87
C MET A 260 -18.26 14.53 -3.45
N PRO A 261 -18.22 13.49 -2.60
CA PRO A 261 -17.77 13.62 -1.21
C PRO A 261 -16.24 13.73 -1.07
N PHE A 262 -15.48 13.25 -2.04
CA PHE A 262 -14.01 13.26 -2.11
C PHE A 262 -13.55 13.21 -3.56
N ARG A 263 -12.33 13.69 -3.84
CA ARG A 263 -11.77 13.76 -5.19
C ARG A 263 -11.03 12.50 -5.60
N ASN A 264 -10.38 11.84 -4.65
CA ASN A 264 -9.60 10.63 -4.87
C ASN A 264 -9.98 9.55 -3.88
N VAL A 265 -9.86 8.29 -4.30
CA VAL A 265 -9.93 7.11 -3.43
C VAL A 265 -8.64 6.32 -3.57
N TYR A 266 -7.89 6.24 -2.49
CA TYR A 266 -6.69 5.40 -2.40
C TYR A 266 -7.06 4.07 -1.76
N PHE A 267 -6.88 2.98 -2.51
CA PHE A 267 -7.15 1.62 -2.02
C PHE A 267 -5.87 1.01 -1.45
N THR A 268 -5.89 0.72 -0.17
CA THR A 268 -4.81 0.05 0.54
C THR A 268 -4.77 -1.45 0.21
N GLY A 269 -3.63 -2.09 0.46
CA GLY A 269 -3.58 -3.54 0.58
C GLY A 269 -4.18 -4.03 1.90
N VAL A 270 -4.62 -5.28 1.92
CA VAL A 270 -5.04 -5.99 3.14
C VAL A 270 -3.88 -6.85 3.63
N VAL A 271 -3.63 -6.82 4.94
CA VAL A 271 -2.57 -7.64 5.53
C VAL A 271 -3.03 -9.10 5.64
N ARG A 272 -2.22 -10.01 5.09
CA ARG A 272 -2.43 -11.45 5.10
C ARG A 272 -1.25 -12.16 5.75
N ASP A 273 -1.45 -13.40 6.17
CA ASP A 273 -0.35 -14.22 6.68
C ASP A 273 0.62 -14.64 5.54
N LYS A 274 1.74 -15.27 5.88
CA LYS A 274 2.75 -15.73 4.91
C LYS A 274 2.23 -16.69 3.83
N LEU A 275 1.07 -17.33 4.07
CA LEU A 275 0.41 -18.23 3.14
C LEU A 275 -0.68 -17.53 2.30
N GLY A 276 -0.82 -16.21 2.45
CA GLY A 276 -1.83 -15.42 1.75
C GLY A 276 -3.24 -15.55 2.31
N ARG A 277 -3.43 -16.17 3.50
CA ARG A 277 -4.73 -16.33 4.13
C ARG A 277 -5.13 -15.07 4.89
N LYS A 278 -6.42 -14.77 4.89
CA LYS A 278 -6.99 -13.69 5.70
C LYS A 278 -6.65 -13.92 7.19
N MET A 279 -6.18 -12.87 7.85
CA MET A 279 -5.92 -12.92 9.28
C MET A 279 -7.22 -12.98 10.07
N SER A 280 -7.30 -13.87 11.05
CA SER A 280 -8.45 -13.98 11.94
C SER A 280 -8.00 -14.48 13.34
N LYS A 281 -8.78 -14.09 14.36
CA LYS A 281 -8.55 -14.56 15.74
C LYS A 281 -8.71 -16.06 15.85
N SER A 282 -9.67 -16.66 15.12
CA SER A 282 -9.93 -18.10 15.14
C SER A 282 -8.79 -18.94 14.55
N LEU A 283 -8.05 -18.40 13.58
CA LEU A 283 -6.88 -19.08 12.99
C LEU A 283 -5.59 -18.83 13.78
N GLY A 284 -5.59 -17.89 14.74
CA GLY A 284 -4.39 -17.53 15.51
C GLY A 284 -3.24 -16.97 14.65
N ASN A 285 -3.53 -16.52 13.43
CA ASN A 285 -2.55 -16.03 12.47
C ASN A 285 -2.47 -14.49 12.40
N SER A 286 -3.13 -13.79 13.32
CA SER A 286 -3.09 -12.33 13.46
C SER A 286 -2.17 -11.97 14.62
N PRO A 287 -0.96 -11.43 14.39
CA PRO A 287 -0.11 -10.97 15.47
C PRO A 287 -0.75 -9.79 16.20
N ASP A 288 -0.52 -9.69 17.49
CA ASP A 288 -0.96 -8.54 18.28
C ASP A 288 -0.09 -7.32 17.92
N PRO A 289 -0.68 -6.21 17.42
CA PRO A 289 0.06 -5.00 17.10
C PRO A 289 0.87 -4.42 18.25
N LEU A 290 0.39 -4.52 19.49
CA LEU A 290 1.10 -4.01 20.67
C LEU A 290 2.38 -4.81 20.91
N MET A 291 2.33 -6.13 20.79
CA MET A 291 3.53 -6.97 20.87
C MET A 291 4.56 -6.65 19.77
N LEU A 292 4.09 -6.32 18.57
CA LEU A 292 4.98 -5.91 17.49
C LEU A 292 5.63 -4.54 17.78
N ILE A 293 4.87 -3.60 18.33
CA ILE A 293 5.37 -2.29 18.74
C ILE A 293 6.41 -2.42 19.85
N ASP A 294 6.18 -3.27 20.84
CA ASP A 294 7.14 -3.54 21.91
C ASP A 294 8.45 -4.15 21.38
N LYS A 295 8.35 -5.04 20.39
CA LYS A 295 9.50 -5.74 19.80
C LYS A 295 10.30 -4.89 18.81
N PHE A 296 9.63 -4.11 17.96
CA PHE A 296 10.23 -3.44 16.81
C PHE A 296 10.15 -1.91 16.87
N GLY A 297 9.40 -1.35 17.81
CA GLY A 297 9.05 0.07 17.86
C GLY A 297 7.92 0.43 16.88
N ALA A 298 7.12 1.43 17.22
CA ALA A 298 5.99 1.85 16.40
C ALA A 298 6.42 2.25 14.96
N ASP A 299 7.47 3.07 14.84
CA ASP A 299 8.01 3.47 13.54
C ASP A 299 8.61 2.31 12.76
N GLY A 300 9.18 1.30 13.45
CA GLY A 300 9.67 0.09 12.82
C GLY A 300 8.56 -0.71 12.15
N VAL A 301 7.44 -0.87 12.85
CA VAL A 301 6.24 -1.55 12.32
C VAL A 301 5.63 -0.75 11.17
N ARG A 302 5.44 0.56 11.34
CA ARG A 302 4.88 1.45 10.30
C ARG A 302 5.69 1.42 9.01
N MET A 303 7.00 1.60 9.13
CA MET A 303 7.91 1.57 7.98
C MET A 303 7.92 0.21 7.29
N GLY A 304 8.03 -0.87 8.07
CA GLY A 304 8.05 -2.23 7.52
C GLY A 304 6.81 -2.54 6.69
N LEU A 305 5.61 -2.20 7.20
CA LEU A 305 4.36 -2.37 6.49
C LEU A 305 4.29 -1.46 5.25
N MET A 306 4.71 -0.20 5.36
CA MET A 306 4.65 0.76 4.25
C MET A 306 5.56 0.36 3.08
N LEU A 307 6.76 -0.13 3.34
CA LEU A 307 7.67 -0.62 2.29
C LEU A 307 7.12 -1.83 1.53
N ALA A 308 6.28 -2.64 2.19
CA ALA A 308 5.67 -3.84 1.61
C ALA A 308 4.27 -3.60 1.02
N ALA A 309 3.74 -2.38 1.06
CA ALA A 309 2.36 -2.05 0.74
C ALA A 309 2.21 -1.30 -0.60
N PRO A 310 2.38 -1.94 -1.77
CA PRO A 310 2.01 -1.31 -3.03
C PRO A 310 0.49 -1.11 -3.09
N ALA A 311 0.05 0.01 -3.66
CA ALA A 311 -1.36 0.38 -3.73
C ALA A 311 -2.24 -0.76 -4.30
N GLY A 312 -3.29 -1.14 -3.56
CA GLY A 312 -4.30 -2.09 -3.99
C GLY A 312 -3.84 -3.55 -4.12
N ASN A 313 -2.70 -3.93 -3.55
CA ASN A 313 -2.25 -5.31 -3.46
C ASN A 313 -2.12 -5.74 -1.99
N ASP A 314 -2.42 -7.00 -1.71
CA ASP A 314 -2.31 -7.55 -0.37
C ASP A 314 -0.85 -7.59 0.12
N ILE A 315 -0.67 -7.39 1.42
CA ILE A 315 0.63 -7.43 2.09
C ILE A 315 0.78 -8.80 2.74
N LEU A 316 1.76 -9.57 2.31
CA LEU A 316 2.15 -10.80 3.00
C LEU A 316 3.02 -10.42 4.20
N TYR A 317 2.45 -10.52 5.40
CA TYR A 317 3.14 -10.13 6.63
C TYR A 317 4.26 -11.11 6.99
N ASP A 318 5.43 -10.53 7.29
CA ASP A 318 6.58 -11.21 7.89
C ASP A 318 7.23 -10.28 8.92
N ASP A 319 7.66 -10.83 10.06
CA ASP A 319 8.41 -10.10 11.09
C ASP A 319 9.66 -9.42 10.55
N ALA A 320 10.29 -9.98 9.50
CA ALA A 320 11.46 -9.41 8.84
C ALA A 320 11.20 -8.00 8.28
N LEU A 321 9.97 -7.68 7.90
CA LEU A 321 9.58 -6.33 7.46
C LEU A 321 9.70 -5.32 8.59
N CYS A 322 9.18 -5.67 9.77
CA CYS A 322 9.26 -4.82 10.96
C CYS A 322 10.71 -4.72 11.48
N GLU A 323 11.48 -5.80 11.37
CA GLU A 323 12.91 -5.80 11.71
C GLU A 323 13.72 -4.86 10.81
N GLN A 324 13.43 -4.82 9.50
CA GLN A 324 14.03 -3.85 8.58
C GLN A 324 13.72 -2.42 9.02
N GLY A 325 12.48 -2.14 9.39
CA GLY A 325 12.08 -0.84 9.92
C GLY A 325 12.81 -0.46 11.20
N ARG A 326 12.91 -1.39 12.17
CA ARG A 326 13.70 -1.17 13.40
C ARG A 326 15.17 -0.89 13.10
N ASN A 327 15.77 -1.62 12.17
CA ASN A 327 17.17 -1.43 11.81
C ASN A 327 17.40 -0.06 11.16
N PHE A 328 16.41 0.44 10.41
CA PHE A 328 16.45 1.79 9.86
C PHE A 328 16.34 2.87 10.95
N ASN A 329 15.46 2.71 11.94
CA ASN A 329 15.40 3.58 13.12
C ASN A 329 16.75 3.66 13.82
N ASN A 330 17.38 2.52 14.06
CA ASN A 330 18.70 2.45 14.66
C ASN A 330 19.78 3.17 13.82
N LYS A 331 19.68 3.09 12.49
CA LYS A 331 20.59 3.79 11.58
C LYS A 331 20.42 5.30 11.68
N ILE A 332 19.18 5.81 11.73
CA ILE A 332 18.89 7.23 11.89
C ILE A 332 19.42 7.74 13.25
N TRP A 333 19.13 7.01 14.32
CA TRP A 333 19.59 7.33 15.67
C TRP A 333 21.13 7.40 15.77
N ASN A 334 21.81 6.41 15.19
CA ASN A 334 23.27 6.37 15.22
C ASN A 334 23.90 7.48 14.38
N ALA A 335 23.30 7.82 13.23
CA ALA A 335 23.75 8.96 12.43
C ALA A 335 23.57 10.28 13.19
N PHE A 336 22.46 10.45 13.89
CA PHE A 336 22.22 11.62 14.75
C PHE A 336 23.28 11.73 15.86
N ARG A 337 23.52 10.63 16.59
CA ARG A 337 24.55 10.62 17.64
C ARG A 337 25.95 10.93 17.11
N LEU A 338 26.29 10.46 15.91
CA LEU A 338 27.55 10.76 15.27
C LEU A 338 27.69 12.25 15.01
N VAL A 339 26.69 12.87 14.38
CA VAL A 339 26.70 14.31 14.03
C VAL A 339 26.72 15.20 15.28
N LYS A 340 25.89 14.92 16.27
CA LYS A 340 25.86 15.70 17.53
C LYS A 340 27.10 15.49 18.41
N GLY A 341 27.87 14.45 18.16
CA GLY A 341 29.13 14.18 18.87
C GLY A 341 30.34 14.86 18.28
N TRP A 342 30.24 15.57 17.16
CA TRP A 342 31.36 16.30 16.60
C TRP A 342 31.64 17.62 17.35
N GLU A 343 32.90 17.86 17.68
CA GLU A 343 33.34 19.17 18.17
C GLU A 343 33.43 20.14 16.99
N VAL A 344 32.95 21.36 17.15
CA VAL A 344 32.90 22.38 16.08
C VAL A 344 33.90 23.49 16.40
N ALA A 345 34.69 23.89 15.42
CA ALA A 345 35.62 25.02 15.56
C ALA A 345 35.59 25.91 14.31
N ASP A 346 36.15 27.12 14.45
CA ASP A 346 36.33 28.06 13.35
C ASP A 346 37.64 27.69 12.60
N VAL A 347 37.56 26.60 11.84
CA VAL A 347 38.63 26.12 10.96
C VAL A 347 38.19 26.23 9.51
N GLU A 348 39.14 26.26 8.59
CA GLU A 348 38.87 26.28 7.15
C GLU A 348 38.11 25.02 6.73
N GLN A 349 37.06 25.19 5.90
CA GLN A 349 36.29 24.07 5.35
C GLN A 349 37.18 23.23 4.41
N PRO A 350 37.36 21.93 4.69
CA PRO A 350 38.10 21.05 3.78
C PRO A 350 37.40 20.97 2.41
N GLU A 351 38.17 20.92 1.34
CA GLU A 351 37.63 20.87 -0.03
C GLU A 351 36.70 19.66 -0.25
N ALA A 352 37.06 18.49 0.27
CA ALA A 352 36.19 17.31 0.22
C ALA A 352 34.82 17.54 0.92
N SER A 353 34.82 18.30 2.03
CA SER A 353 33.58 18.63 2.74
C SER A 353 32.74 19.64 1.95
N ARG A 354 33.39 20.65 1.34
CA ARG A 354 32.69 21.62 0.46
C ARG A 354 32.03 20.92 -0.72
N GLN A 355 32.77 20.06 -1.42
CA GLN A 355 32.25 19.27 -2.54
C GLN A 355 31.12 18.33 -2.10
N ALA A 356 31.24 17.69 -0.94
CA ALA A 356 30.21 16.79 -0.41
C ALA A 356 28.93 17.53 -0.06
N VAL A 357 29.03 18.72 0.54
CA VAL A 357 27.86 19.57 0.85
C VAL A 357 27.13 20.00 -0.44
N GLU A 358 27.90 20.43 -1.45
CA GLU A 358 27.33 20.83 -2.74
C GLU A 358 26.62 19.66 -3.43
N TRP A 359 27.29 18.51 -3.53
CA TRP A 359 26.70 17.31 -4.10
C TRP A 359 25.44 16.86 -3.36
N PHE A 360 25.48 16.75 -2.02
CA PHE A 360 24.34 16.22 -1.27
C PHE A 360 23.13 17.15 -1.31
N ARG A 361 23.33 18.45 -1.45
CA ARG A 361 22.24 19.41 -1.67
C ARG A 361 21.46 19.08 -2.96
N HIS A 362 22.17 18.80 -4.06
CA HIS A 362 21.53 18.40 -5.31
C HIS A 362 20.91 16.99 -5.22
N GLN A 363 21.53 16.07 -4.49
CA GLN A 363 20.99 14.74 -4.24
C GLN A 363 19.66 14.81 -3.46
N LEU A 364 19.58 15.69 -2.48
CA LEU A 364 18.37 15.94 -1.69
C LEU A 364 17.27 16.57 -2.56
N ASN A 365 17.61 17.53 -3.42
CA ASN A 365 16.65 18.15 -4.35
C ASN A 365 16.07 17.13 -5.34
N ASP A 366 16.91 16.29 -5.94
CA ASP A 366 16.49 15.23 -6.86
C ASP A 366 15.56 14.21 -6.17
N ALA A 367 15.91 13.81 -4.96
CA ALA A 367 15.08 12.92 -4.16
C ALA A 367 13.74 13.58 -3.78
N LEU A 368 13.73 14.88 -3.43
CA LEU A 368 12.52 15.62 -3.10
C LEU A 368 11.55 15.67 -4.30
N ALA A 369 12.06 16.02 -5.49
CA ALA A 369 11.26 16.01 -6.71
C ALA A 369 10.68 14.61 -7.01
N THR A 370 11.49 13.56 -6.85
CA THR A 370 11.07 12.16 -7.03
C THR A 370 10.01 11.75 -6.01
N VAL A 371 10.17 12.11 -4.75
CA VAL A 371 9.18 11.83 -3.69
C VAL A 371 7.85 12.53 -3.99
N LYS A 372 7.86 13.80 -4.39
CA LYS A 372 6.65 14.54 -4.76
C LYS A 372 5.95 13.92 -5.96
N ASP A 373 6.70 13.47 -6.98
CA ASP A 373 6.15 12.73 -8.12
C ASP A 373 5.45 11.44 -7.67
N HIS A 374 6.08 10.67 -6.78
CA HIS A 374 5.46 9.47 -6.23
C HIS A 374 4.20 9.76 -5.41
N PHE A 375 4.21 10.81 -4.57
CA PHE A 375 3.02 11.24 -3.83
C PHE A 375 1.88 11.64 -4.76
N SER A 376 2.17 12.43 -5.80
CA SER A 376 1.16 12.85 -6.79
C SER A 376 0.51 11.66 -7.53
N LYS A 377 1.22 10.53 -7.59
CA LYS A 377 0.77 9.27 -8.21
C LYS A 377 0.28 8.23 -7.19
N PHE A 378 0.17 8.60 -5.91
CA PHE A 378 -0.23 7.69 -4.82
C PHE A 378 0.68 6.44 -4.69
N ARG A 379 1.98 6.59 -4.97
CA ARG A 379 3.00 5.53 -4.86
C ARG A 379 3.77 5.68 -3.55
N LEU A 380 3.08 5.48 -2.43
CA LEU A 380 3.65 5.76 -1.10
C LEU A 380 4.83 4.86 -0.74
N SER A 381 4.78 3.58 -1.13
CA SER A 381 5.89 2.64 -0.91
C SER A 381 7.15 3.04 -1.70
N ASP A 382 6.97 3.51 -2.95
CA ASP A 382 8.08 3.99 -3.78
C ASP A 382 8.68 5.27 -3.18
N ALA A 383 7.85 6.21 -2.73
CA ALA A 383 8.31 7.42 -2.02
C ALA A 383 9.13 7.06 -0.77
N MET A 384 8.64 6.14 0.06
CA MET A 384 9.37 5.67 1.24
C MET A 384 10.68 4.98 0.88
N MET A 385 10.74 4.21 -0.22
CA MET A 385 11.96 3.56 -0.68
C MET A 385 13.02 4.58 -1.15
N VAL A 386 12.60 5.67 -1.80
CA VAL A 386 13.50 6.78 -2.16
C VAL A 386 14.11 7.39 -0.90
N LEU A 387 13.30 7.68 0.13
CA LEU A 387 13.79 8.24 1.40
C LEU A 387 14.68 7.27 2.16
N TYR A 388 14.35 5.96 2.14
CA TYR A 388 15.20 4.93 2.73
C TYR A 388 16.60 4.92 2.11
N ARG A 389 16.69 4.92 0.76
CA ARG A 389 17.99 4.95 0.06
C ARG A 389 18.71 6.25 0.26
N LEU A 390 18.00 7.38 0.18
CA LEU A 390 18.59 8.70 0.42
C LEU A 390 19.27 8.78 1.79
N PHE A 391 18.58 8.30 2.84
CA PHE A 391 19.17 8.33 4.19
C PHE A 391 20.25 7.27 4.39
N TRP A 392 19.97 6.02 4.03
CA TRP A 392 20.88 4.90 4.32
C TRP A 392 22.12 4.93 3.44
N GLU A 393 21.92 5.04 2.12
CA GLU A 393 22.99 4.94 1.16
C GLU A 393 23.67 6.30 0.94
N GLU A 394 22.91 7.34 0.59
CA GLU A 394 23.49 8.61 0.18
C GLU A 394 24.00 9.43 1.37
N PHE A 395 23.12 9.69 2.35
CA PHE A 395 23.49 10.49 3.51
C PHE A 395 24.46 9.76 4.44
N SER A 396 24.08 8.59 4.90
CA SER A 396 24.85 7.91 5.96
C SER A 396 26.11 7.22 5.45
N ALA A 397 26.06 6.55 4.28
CA ALA A 397 27.20 5.79 3.78
C ALA A 397 28.20 6.63 2.96
N TRP A 398 27.74 7.70 2.33
CA TRP A 398 28.61 8.53 1.48
C TRP A 398 28.83 9.93 2.04
N TYR A 399 27.75 10.71 2.28
CA TYR A 399 27.90 12.10 2.72
C TYR A 399 28.60 12.20 4.09
N LEU A 400 28.10 11.49 5.11
CA LEU A 400 28.71 11.56 6.44
C LEU A 400 30.16 11.08 6.45
N GLU A 401 30.51 10.07 5.66
CA GLU A 401 31.92 9.62 5.55
C GLU A 401 32.78 10.64 4.80
N ALA A 402 32.25 11.32 3.78
CA ALA A 402 32.95 12.36 3.06
C ALA A 402 33.23 13.59 3.92
N VAL A 403 32.30 14.00 4.80
CA VAL A 403 32.46 15.18 5.66
C VAL A 403 33.12 14.86 7.00
N LYS A 404 33.03 13.64 7.50
CA LYS A 404 33.57 13.22 8.81
C LYS A 404 34.99 13.74 9.05
N PRO A 405 35.23 14.47 10.15
CA PRO A 405 36.59 14.94 10.48
C PRO A 405 37.54 13.79 10.78
N ALA A 406 38.84 14.01 10.58
CA ALA A 406 39.86 13.06 11.03
C ALA A 406 39.76 12.88 12.56
N PHE A 407 40.21 11.72 13.05
CA PHE A 407 40.17 11.44 14.48
C PHE A 407 40.88 12.51 15.30
N GLY A 408 40.17 13.08 16.28
CA GLY A 408 40.67 14.12 17.15
C GLY A 408 40.74 15.52 16.53
N GLN A 409 40.20 15.70 15.33
CA GLN A 409 40.08 17.02 14.70
C GLN A 409 38.63 17.52 14.79
N PRO A 410 38.42 18.86 14.95
CA PRO A 410 37.09 19.44 14.97
C PRO A 410 36.47 19.49 13.56
N MET A 411 35.14 19.56 13.52
CA MET A 411 34.36 19.88 12.33
C MET A 411 34.38 21.38 12.07
N ASP A 412 34.54 21.80 10.83
CA ASP A 412 34.35 23.21 10.46
C ASP A 412 32.85 23.62 10.58
N ARG A 413 32.64 24.90 10.88
CA ARG A 413 31.27 25.43 11.15
C ARG A 413 30.36 25.35 9.93
N ALA A 414 30.88 25.62 8.72
CA ALA A 414 30.05 25.63 7.51
C ALA A 414 29.52 24.22 7.16
N THR A 415 30.39 23.22 7.26
CA THR A 415 29.99 21.82 7.05
C THR A 415 29.02 21.34 8.11
N MET A 416 29.25 21.71 9.40
CA MET A 416 28.30 21.33 10.47
C MET A 416 26.93 21.94 10.26
N GLN A 417 26.84 23.21 9.93
CA GLN A 417 25.56 23.88 9.67
C GLN A 417 24.82 23.22 8.50
N ALA A 418 25.49 22.99 7.36
CA ALA A 418 24.87 22.31 6.24
C ALA A 418 24.40 20.88 6.60
N THR A 419 25.18 20.15 7.41
CA THR A 419 24.80 18.80 7.86
C THR A 419 23.55 18.82 8.73
N LEU A 420 23.41 19.80 9.62
CA LEU A 420 22.20 19.96 10.45
C LEU A 420 20.99 20.34 9.59
N GLU A 421 21.16 21.24 8.61
CA GLU A 421 20.11 21.59 7.63
C GLU A 421 19.63 20.36 6.84
N PHE A 422 20.55 19.52 6.37
CA PHE A 422 20.21 18.29 5.68
C PHE A 422 19.51 17.30 6.61
N PHE A 423 19.97 17.18 7.84
CA PHE A 423 19.34 16.28 8.81
C PHE A 423 17.90 16.73 9.14
N ASP A 424 17.69 18.03 9.35
CA ASP A 424 16.38 18.62 9.56
C ASP A 424 15.43 18.28 8.38
N MET A 425 15.90 18.47 7.15
CA MET A 425 15.11 18.16 5.96
C MET A 425 14.78 16.67 5.83
N LEU A 426 15.75 15.79 6.09
CA LEU A 426 15.55 14.34 6.06
C LEU A 426 14.53 13.90 7.12
N LEU A 427 14.55 14.48 8.31
CA LEU A 427 13.57 14.21 9.35
C LEU A 427 12.16 14.65 8.92
N ARG A 428 12.01 15.84 8.31
CA ARG A 428 10.71 16.32 7.80
C ARG A 428 10.17 15.41 6.71
N LEU A 429 10.98 14.95 5.78
CA LEU A 429 10.58 14.04 4.71
C LEU A 429 10.18 12.65 5.23
N LEU A 430 10.83 12.17 6.28
CA LEU A 430 10.54 10.89 6.91
C LEU A 430 9.33 10.96 7.87
N HIS A 431 8.99 12.12 8.39
CA HIS A 431 7.99 12.29 9.45
C HIS A 431 6.61 11.69 9.12
N PRO A 432 6.04 11.82 7.91
CA PRO A 432 4.75 11.20 7.58
C PRO A 432 4.75 9.67 7.74
N PHE A 433 5.89 9.04 7.60
CA PHE A 433 6.06 7.58 7.71
C PHE A 433 6.47 7.14 9.11
N MET A 434 7.33 7.92 9.77
CA MET A 434 8.01 7.57 11.02
C MET A 434 7.92 8.73 12.04
N PRO A 435 6.69 9.02 12.53
CA PRO A 435 6.43 10.25 13.27
C PRO A 435 7.14 10.35 14.64
N PHE A 436 7.42 9.21 15.30
CA PHE A 436 7.94 9.25 16.67
C PHE A 436 9.43 9.55 16.72
N ILE A 437 10.25 8.78 16.00
CA ILE A 437 11.71 9.01 15.98
C ILE A 437 12.06 10.35 15.36
N THR A 438 11.33 10.77 14.33
CA THR A 438 11.62 12.04 13.65
C THR A 438 11.29 13.24 14.54
N GLU A 439 10.17 13.23 15.26
CA GLU A 439 9.84 14.27 16.23
C GLU A 439 10.89 14.32 17.34
N GLU A 440 11.21 13.17 17.95
CA GLU A 440 12.20 13.08 19.03
C GLU A 440 13.55 13.68 18.63
N LEU A 441 14.07 13.28 17.47
CA LEU A 441 15.35 13.77 17.00
C LEU A 441 15.30 15.24 16.57
N TRP A 442 14.19 15.68 16.00
CA TRP A 442 14.00 17.06 15.56
C TRP A 442 13.99 18.03 16.75
N GLN A 443 13.38 17.64 17.87
CA GLN A 443 13.42 18.40 19.12
C GLN A 443 14.85 18.55 19.69
N HIS A 444 15.70 17.56 19.45
CA HIS A 444 17.09 17.57 19.91
C HIS A 444 18.10 18.10 18.87
N LEU A 445 17.67 18.34 17.64
CA LEU A 445 18.55 18.82 16.57
C LEU A 445 18.96 20.28 16.81
N ASP A 446 18.01 21.11 17.26
CA ASP A 446 18.17 22.52 17.53
C ASP A 446 17.35 22.91 18.77
N GLU A 447 17.56 24.11 19.33
CA GLU A 447 16.71 24.63 20.40
C GLU A 447 15.31 24.96 19.88
N ARG A 448 14.28 24.39 20.50
CA ARG A 448 12.89 24.57 20.15
C ARG A 448 12.12 25.23 21.29
N LYS A 449 11.11 26.02 20.95
CA LYS A 449 10.18 26.58 21.94
C LYS A 449 9.17 25.51 22.35
N ASP A 450 8.61 25.67 23.55
CA ASP A 450 7.53 24.81 24.00
C ASP A 450 6.34 24.88 23.03
N GLY A 451 5.85 23.72 22.60
CA GLY A 451 4.77 23.59 21.62
C GLY A 451 5.20 23.59 20.13
N GLU A 452 6.47 23.83 19.81
CA GLU A 452 6.96 23.62 18.46
C GLU A 452 7.06 22.11 18.14
N SER A 453 6.55 21.72 16.97
CA SER A 453 6.58 20.33 16.49
C SER A 453 6.94 20.28 15.02
N ILE A 454 7.66 19.23 14.61
CA ILE A 454 7.97 18.94 13.22
C ILE A 454 6.70 18.80 12.36
N MET A 455 5.55 18.47 12.97
CA MET A 455 4.25 18.38 12.29
C MET A 455 3.86 19.68 11.57
N TYR A 456 4.32 20.82 12.04
CA TYR A 456 4.05 22.13 11.43
C TYR A 456 5.16 22.62 10.51
N ALA A 457 6.27 21.86 10.41
CA ALA A 457 7.39 22.23 9.57
C ALA A 457 7.09 21.95 8.09
N LEU A 458 7.22 22.98 7.25
CA LEU A 458 6.93 22.87 5.83
C LEU A 458 8.04 22.13 5.08
N ILE A 459 7.66 21.34 4.08
CA ILE A 459 8.57 20.82 3.08
C ILE A 459 8.83 21.95 2.06
N PRO A 460 10.10 22.23 1.70
CA PRO A 460 10.41 23.32 0.79
C PRO A 460 9.89 23.06 -0.64
N GLU A 461 9.87 24.14 -1.42
CA GLU A 461 9.62 24.06 -2.84
C GLU A 461 10.73 23.31 -3.57
N ASP A 462 10.42 22.82 -4.77
CA ASP A 462 11.38 22.08 -5.58
C ASP A 462 12.45 23.04 -6.11
N VAL A 463 13.70 22.60 -5.99
CA VAL A 463 14.86 23.25 -6.62
C VAL A 463 15.47 22.26 -7.60
N GLU A 464 15.76 22.73 -8.80
CA GLU A 464 16.36 21.90 -9.84
C GLU A 464 17.69 21.31 -9.37
N ALA A 465 17.89 20.01 -9.58
CA ALA A 465 19.12 19.32 -9.26
C ALA A 465 20.10 19.36 -10.43
N ASP A 466 21.39 19.57 -10.14
CA ASP A 466 22.46 19.43 -11.13
C ASP A 466 22.69 17.95 -11.44
N GLN A 467 22.14 17.48 -12.53
CA GLN A 467 22.25 16.08 -12.99
C GLN A 467 23.69 15.71 -13.40
N ALA A 468 24.51 16.68 -13.83
CA ALA A 468 25.91 16.43 -14.14
C ALA A 468 26.73 16.15 -12.86
N LEU A 469 26.45 16.90 -11.79
CA LEU A 469 27.08 16.67 -10.48
C LEU A 469 26.66 15.33 -9.85
N LEU A 470 25.39 14.95 -9.97
CA LEU A 470 24.89 13.66 -9.51
C LEU A 470 25.57 12.50 -10.26
N LYS A 471 25.74 12.63 -11.57
CA LYS A 471 26.47 11.67 -12.38
C LYS A 471 27.96 11.60 -11.98
N ALA A 472 28.59 12.75 -11.76
CA ALA A 472 29.97 12.81 -11.30
C ALA A 472 30.18 12.05 -9.98
N MET A 473 29.21 12.14 -9.05
CA MET A 473 29.25 11.37 -7.80
C MET A 473 29.03 9.88 -8.02
N ALA A 474 28.23 9.49 -8.99
CA ALA A 474 28.09 8.07 -9.35
C ALA A 474 29.46 7.50 -9.81
N ASP A 475 30.18 8.24 -10.64
CA ASP A 475 31.55 7.86 -11.05
C ASP A 475 32.52 7.82 -9.85
N VAL A 476 32.43 8.77 -8.91
CA VAL A 476 33.21 8.74 -7.64
C VAL A 476 32.97 7.45 -6.88
N LYS A 477 31.73 7.02 -6.74
CA LYS A 477 31.36 5.77 -6.02
C LYS A 477 31.98 4.55 -6.67
N GLU A 478 32.00 4.50 -8.01
CA GLU A 478 32.64 3.41 -8.76
C GLU A 478 34.18 3.44 -8.61
N ILE A 479 34.80 4.62 -8.69
CA ILE A 479 36.26 4.78 -8.50
C ILE A 479 36.66 4.34 -7.09
N VAL A 480 36.00 4.85 -6.07
CA VAL A 480 36.28 4.48 -4.66
C VAL A 480 36.07 2.97 -4.44
N GLY A 481 35.01 2.41 -5.05
CA GLY A 481 34.73 0.97 -5.05
C GLY A 481 35.87 0.17 -5.69
N GLY A 482 36.37 0.62 -6.84
CA GLY A 482 37.52 0.03 -7.55
C GLY A 482 38.80 0.01 -6.69
N VAL A 483 39.14 1.15 -6.09
CA VAL A 483 40.30 1.23 -5.19
C VAL A 483 40.18 0.32 -3.97
N ARG A 484 38.98 0.29 -3.33
CA ARG A 484 38.69 -0.61 -2.19
C ARG A 484 38.80 -2.08 -2.59
N ASN A 485 38.39 -2.44 -3.78
CA ASN A 485 38.55 -3.80 -4.31
C ASN A 485 40.01 -4.15 -4.54
N VAL A 486 40.82 -3.24 -5.09
CA VAL A 486 42.29 -3.44 -5.22
C VAL A 486 42.94 -3.65 -3.85
N ARG A 487 42.58 -2.82 -2.84
CA ARG A 487 43.09 -3.00 -1.46
C ARG A 487 42.77 -4.41 -0.93
N LYS A 488 41.54 -4.86 -1.09
CA LYS A 488 41.11 -6.19 -0.64
C LYS A 488 41.85 -7.31 -1.36
N GLN A 489 42.02 -7.20 -2.67
CA GLN A 489 42.65 -8.23 -3.51
C GLN A 489 44.17 -8.35 -3.25
N LYS A 490 44.78 -7.23 -2.94
CA LYS A 490 46.25 -7.15 -2.69
C LYS A 490 46.58 -7.12 -1.20
N ASN A 491 45.62 -7.32 -0.30
CA ASN A 491 45.75 -7.28 1.16
C ASN A 491 46.45 -5.99 1.68
N LEU A 492 46.16 -4.84 1.03
CA LEU A 492 46.73 -3.56 1.43
C LEU A 492 46.03 -3.00 2.67
N PRO A 493 46.77 -2.50 3.68
CA PRO A 493 46.19 -1.91 4.87
C PRO A 493 45.33 -0.70 4.56
N ASN A 494 44.20 -0.54 5.26
CA ASN A 494 43.32 0.62 5.04
C ASN A 494 43.97 1.98 5.39
N LYS A 495 45.00 1.98 6.23
CA LYS A 495 45.77 3.18 6.65
C LYS A 495 46.83 3.60 5.66
N GLU A 496 47.22 2.73 4.73
CA GLU A 496 48.21 3.03 3.70
C GLU A 496 47.60 4.00 2.69
N GLN A 497 48.29 5.12 2.45
CA GLN A 497 47.88 6.07 1.41
C GLN A 497 48.40 5.58 0.05
N LEU A 498 47.50 5.48 -0.92
CA LEU A 498 47.83 4.99 -2.26
C LEU A 498 47.84 6.14 -3.25
N THR A 499 48.59 5.98 -4.33
CA THR A 499 48.48 6.83 -5.52
C THR A 499 47.52 6.17 -6.50
N LEU A 500 46.56 6.94 -7.07
CA LEU A 500 45.71 6.49 -8.15
C LEU A 500 46.19 7.09 -9.47
N GLN A 501 46.46 6.27 -10.47
CA GLN A 501 46.76 6.71 -11.83
C GLN A 501 45.44 6.77 -12.63
N ALA A 502 45.13 7.93 -13.24
CA ALA A 502 44.02 8.11 -14.16
C ALA A 502 44.58 8.24 -15.59
N VAL A 503 44.33 7.26 -16.43
CA VAL A 503 44.78 7.25 -17.83
C VAL A 503 43.99 8.27 -18.63
N GLY A 504 44.70 9.25 -19.21
CA GLY A 504 44.07 10.39 -19.89
C GLY A 504 43.59 11.51 -18.95
N GLY A 505 43.84 11.38 -17.64
CA GLY A 505 43.47 12.35 -16.60
C GLY A 505 42.10 12.10 -15.98
N LEU A 506 41.86 12.72 -14.84
CA LEU A 506 40.56 12.70 -14.16
C LEU A 506 39.74 13.91 -14.59
N ASN A 507 38.57 13.68 -15.20
CA ASN A 507 37.61 14.71 -15.50
C ASN A 507 36.39 14.58 -14.57
N ASN A 508 36.60 14.82 -13.26
CA ASN A 508 35.56 14.76 -12.25
C ASN A 508 35.72 15.91 -11.26
N PRO A 509 34.71 16.77 -11.05
CA PRO A 509 34.81 17.93 -10.16
C PRO A 509 34.90 17.54 -8.66
N LEU A 510 34.67 16.27 -8.31
CA LEU A 510 34.65 15.77 -6.95
C LEU A 510 35.93 15.00 -6.57
N GLU A 511 37.08 15.42 -7.10
CA GLU A 511 38.38 14.79 -6.90
C GLU A 511 38.75 14.67 -5.41
N ALA A 512 38.50 15.71 -4.61
CA ALA A 512 38.83 15.69 -3.19
C ALA A 512 38.04 14.63 -2.41
N ILE A 513 36.82 14.34 -2.82
CA ILE A 513 35.99 13.24 -2.24
C ILE A 513 36.62 11.89 -2.59
N ILE A 514 37.10 11.70 -3.82
CA ILE A 514 37.78 10.46 -4.24
C ILE A 514 39.03 10.23 -3.38
N ILE A 515 39.89 11.25 -3.28
CA ILE A 515 41.10 11.19 -2.48
C ILE A 515 40.79 10.78 -1.04
N LYS A 516 39.83 11.46 -0.40
CA LYS A 516 39.46 11.18 1.00
C LYS A 516 38.87 9.78 1.19
N LEU A 517 37.88 9.40 0.39
CA LEU A 517 37.11 8.16 0.60
C LEU A 517 37.86 6.90 0.13
N ALA A 518 38.74 7.02 -0.83
CA ALA A 518 39.59 5.92 -1.27
C ALA A 518 40.92 5.83 -0.48
N GLY A 519 41.20 6.81 0.41
CA GLY A 519 42.45 6.86 1.19
C GLY A 519 43.66 7.04 0.31
N LEU A 520 43.59 8.01 -0.61
CA LEU A 520 44.67 8.31 -1.53
C LEU A 520 45.54 9.45 -1.01
N GLU A 521 46.83 9.44 -1.36
CA GLU A 521 47.73 10.58 -1.24
C GLU A 521 47.45 11.59 -2.35
N LYS A 522 47.30 11.09 -3.58
CA LYS A 522 47.03 11.90 -4.78
C LYS A 522 46.48 11.09 -5.94
N ILE A 523 46.00 11.80 -6.98
CA ILE A 523 45.60 11.24 -8.27
C ILE A 523 46.56 11.81 -9.34
N ASP A 524 47.29 10.93 -10.02
CA ASP A 524 48.21 11.29 -11.09
C ASP A 524 47.52 11.08 -12.46
N ALA A 525 47.51 12.13 -13.28
CA ALA A 525 47.13 12.02 -14.68
C ALA A 525 48.31 11.39 -15.46
N VAL A 526 48.07 10.24 -16.09
CA VAL A 526 49.11 9.53 -16.86
C VAL A 526 48.62 9.26 -18.28
N THR A 527 49.52 9.19 -19.22
CA THR A 527 49.21 8.76 -20.60
C THR A 527 49.14 7.25 -20.71
N GLU A 528 49.99 6.55 -19.95
CA GLU A 528 50.03 5.10 -19.84
C GLU A 528 50.19 4.72 -18.39
N LYS A 529 49.45 3.68 -17.94
CA LYS A 529 49.56 3.16 -16.58
C LYS A 529 50.87 2.41 -16.36
N ASP A 530 51.31 2.30 -15.12
CA ASP A 530 52.36 1.37 -14.72
C ASP A 530 51.96 -0.07 -15.14
N PRO A 531 52.78 -0.79 -15.90
CA PRO A 531 52.44 -2.16 -16.36
C PRO A 531 52.13 -3.14 -15.22
N THR A 532 52.68 -2.89 -14.01
CA THR A 532 52.48 -3.74 -12.83
C THR A 532 51.35 -3.26 -11.91
N ALA A 533 50.72 -2.13 -12.24
CA ALA A 533 49.64 -1.58 -11.44
C ALA A 533 48.35 -2.39 -11.58
N ALA A 534 47.63 -2.53 -10.48
CA ALA A 534 46.28 -3.13 -10.49
C ALA A 534 45.29 -2.15 -11.13
N ALA A 535 44.78 -2.49 -12.31
CA ALA A 535 43.88 -1.65 -13.09
C ALA A 535 42.41 -2.03 -12.95
N PHE A 536 41.54 -1.02 -13.08
CA PHE A 536 40.08 -1.19 -13.16
C PHE A 536 39.46 -0.11 -14.06
N MET A 537 38.24 -0.36 -14.54
CA MET A 537 37.52 0.56 -15.40
C MET A 537 36.33 1.16 -14.68
N VAL A 538 36.07 2.44 -14.94
CA VAL A 538 34.82 3.12 -14.58
C VAL A 538 34.25 3.74 -15.86
N GLY A 539 33.16 3.19 -16.35
CA GLY A 539 32.71 3.48 -17.70
C GLY A 539 33.79 3.13 -18.73
N THR A 540 34.25 4.14 -19.46
CA THR A 540 35.34 4.02 -20.45
C THR A 540 36.70 4.52 -19.93
N ALA A 541 36.75 5.08 -18.72
CA ALA A 541 37.97 5.58 -18.12
C ALA A 541 38.75 4.47 -17.40
N GLU A 542 40.04 4.43 -17.62
CA GLU A 542 40.95 3.46 -16.99
C GLU A 542 41.65 4.07 -15.79
N PHE A 543 41.62 3.35 -14.67
CA PHE A 543 42.32 3.69 -13.43
C PHE A 543 43.26 2.57 -13.01
N ALA A 544 44.38 2.91 -12.39
CA ALA A 544 45.33 1.93 -11.91
C ALA A 544 45.93 2.35 -10.58
N VAL A 545 46.20 1.39 -9.71
CA VAL A 545 46.88 1.58 -8.44
C VAL A 545 48.25 0.90 -8.52
N PRO A 546 49.36 1.63 -8.51
CA PRO A 546 50.69 1.04 -8.40
C PRO A 546 50.82 0.28 -7.09
N VAL A 547 51.19 -0.99 -7.16
CA VAL A 547 51.37 -1.85 -5.98
C VAL A 547 52.86 -2.19 -5.86
N ALA A 548 53.53 -1.55 -4.93
CA ALA A 548 54.94 -1.86 -4.65
C ALA A 548 55.02 -3.14 -3.79
N GLY A 549 55.49 -4.24 -4.37
CA GLY A 549 55.82 -5.48 -3.64
C GLY A 549 55.28 -6.76 -4.27
N SER A 550 56.10 -7.80 -4.29
CA SER A 550 55.95 -9.15 -4.86
C SER A 550 54.52 -9.57 -5.23
N ILE A 551 54.20 -9.33 -6.49
CA ILE A 551 53.05 -10.02 -7.13
C ILE A 551 53.53 -11.44 -7.41
N ASP A 552 52.80 -12.45 -6.96
CA ASP A 552 52.93 -13.79 -7.52
C ASP A 552 52.41 -13.74 -8.96
N VAL A 553 53.30 -13.55 -9.89
CA VAL A 553 53.01 -13.31 -11.32
C VAL A 553 52.21 -14.50 -11.90
N GLU A 554 52.44 -15.72 -11.43
CA GLU A 554 51.73 -16.90 -11.92
C GLU A 554 50.29 -16.93 -11.43
N GLU A 555 50.01 -16.54 -10.18
CA GLU A 555 48.66 -16.47 -9.61
C GLU A 555 47.86 -15.34 -10.25
N GLU A 556 48.48 -14.19 -10.50
CA GLU A 556 47.85 -13.04 -11.15
C GLU A 556 47.49 -13.32 -12.62
N ILE A 557 48.36 -14.03 -13.37
CA ILE A 557 48.12 -14.47 -14.73
C ILE A 557 46.91 -15.39 -14.76
N LYS A 558 46.82 -16.41 -13.89
CA LYS A 558 45.67 -17.32 -13.82
C LYS A 558 44.36 -16.62 -13.55
N LYS A 559 44.39 -15.62 -12.65
CA LYS A 559 43.22 -14.83 -12.29
C LYS A 559 42.73 -13.96 -13.44
N LEU A 560 43.66 -13.25 -14.10
CA LEU A 560 43.36 -12.43 -15.27
C LEU A 560 42.80 -13.25 -16.43
N GLU A 561 43.30 -14.47 -16.63
CA GLU A 561 42.81 -15.40 -17.66
C GLU A 561 41.35 -15.84 -17.37
N ALA A 562 41.03 -16.16 -16.11
CA ALA A 562 39.68 -16.54 -15.70
C ALA A 562 38.70 -15.37 -15.84
N ASP A 563 39.09 -14.16 -15.43
CA ASP A 563 38.30 -12.94 -15.55
C ASP A 563 38.05 -12.55 -17.02
N LEU A 564 39.05 -12.76 -17.87
CA LEU A 564 38.98 -12.52 -19.31
C LEU A 564 37.97 -13.49 -19.97
N GLU A 565 38.05 -14.77 -19.63
CA GLU A 565 37.10 -15.78 -20.14
C GLU A 565 35.68 -15.47 -19.71
N TYR A 566 35.46 -15.12 -18.45
CA TYR A 566 34.15 -14.69 -17.93
C TYR A 566 33.60 -13.45 -18.66
N THR A 567 34.43 -12.42 -18.85
CA THR A 567 34.04 -11.17 -19.51
C THR A 567 33.74 -11.35 -20.99
N ARG A 568 34.47 -12.24 -21.68
CA ARG A 568 34.16 -12.65 -23.07
C ARG A 568 32.83 -13.38 -23.16
N GLY A 569 32.53 -14.28 -22.20
CA GLY A 569 31.23 -14.95 -22.11
C GLY A 569 30.08 -13.95 -21.89
N PHE A 570 30.31 -12.97 -21.04
CA PHE A 570 29.34 -11.88 -20.80
C PHE A 570 29.12 -11.06 -22.09
N LEU A 571 30.18 -10.62 -22.77
CA LEU A 571 30.11 -9.88 -24.03
C LEU A 571 29.31 -10.65 -25.08
N ALA A 572 29.58 -11.94 -25.24
CA ALA A 572 28.87 -12.80 -26.18
C ALA A 572 27.36 -12.86 -25.86
N SER A 573 26.99 -12.84 -24.58
CA SER A 573 25.59 -12.82 -24.16
C SER A 573 24.88 -11.51 -24.50
N VAL A 574 25.59 -10.37 -24.32
CA VAL A 574 25.10 -9.02 -24.66
C VAL A 574 25.00 -8.87 -26.18
N ASP A 575 25.99 -9.33 -26.93
CA ASP A 575 25.96 -9.34 -28.40
C ASP A 575 24.80 -10.17 -28.96
N LYS A 576 24.51 -11.32 -28.38
CA LYS A 576 23.38 -12.16 -28.75
C LYS A 576 22.03 -11.43 -28.54
N LYS A 577 21.93 -10.63 -27.47
CA LYS A 577 20.73 -9.80 -27.23
C LYS A 577 20.62 -8.66 -28.24
N LEU A 578 21.71 -7.95 -28.51
CA LEU A 578 21.74 -6.84 -29.45
C LEU A 578 21.61 -7.27 -30.91
N SER A 579 21.96 -8.52 -31.23
CA SER A 579 21.76 -9.13 -32.57
C SER A 579 20.33 -9.63 -32.78
N ASN A 580 19.51 -9.65 -31.73
CA ASN A 580 18.10 -10.03 -31.87
C ASN A 580 17.27 -8.81 -32.33
N GLU A 581 16.95 -8.77 -33.63
CA GLU A 581 16.19 -7.68 -34.26
C GLU A 581 14.85 -7.42 -33.56
N ARG A 582 14.17 -8.46 -33.04
CA ARG A 582 12.91 -8.32 -32.30
C ARG A 582 13.10 -7.64 -30.96
N PHE A 583 14.21 -7.89 -30.29
CA PHE A 583 14.53 -7.22 -29.04
C PHE A 583 14.85 -5.73 -29.29
N VAL A 584 15.69 -5.44 -30.26
CA VAL A 584 16.11 -4.05 -30.59
C VAL A 584 14.92 -3.20 -31.08
N ALA A 585 13.97 -3.82 -31.81
CA ALA A 585 12.81 -3.10 -32.35
C ALA A 585 11.67 -2.88 -31.32
N ASN A 586 11.54 -3.75 -30.31
CA ASN A 586 10.39 -3.72 -29.40
C ASN A 586 10.74 -3.31 -27.94
N ALA A 587 12.01 -3.29 -27.57
CA ALA A 587 12.42 -2.88 -26.22
C ALA A 587 12.46 -1.34 -26.13
N PRO A 588 12.17 -0.75 -24.95
CA PRO A 588 12.33 0.68 -24.70
C PRO A 588 13.74 1.16 -25.06
N GLU A 589 13.84 2.35 -25.67
CA GLU A 589 15.12 2.91 -26.12
C GLU A 589 16.19 2.97 -25.03
N ALA A 590 15.79 3.29 -23.80
CA ALA A 590 16.68 3.30 -22.63
C ALA A 590 17.27 1.90 -22.31
N VAL A 591 16.52 0.82 -22.54
CA VAL A 591 16.99 -0.55 -22.32
C VAL A 591 18.01 -0.96 -23.38
N VAL A 592 17.76 -0.60 -24.65
CA VAL A 592 18.70 -0.86 -25.74
C VAL A 592 19.99 -0.05 -25.56
N ALA A 593 19.86 1.22 -25.16
CA ALA A 593 21.02 2.08 -24.84
C ALA A 593 21.86 1.49 -23.69
N ASN A 594 21.22 0.96 -22.64
CA ASN A 594 21.93 0.32 -21.54
C ASN A 594 22.67 -0.97 -21.98
N GLU A 595 22.08 -1.80 -22.83
CA GLU A 595 22.78 -3.00 -23.37
C GLU A 595 23.95 -2.59 -24.30
N ARG A 596 23.83 -1.52 -25.09
CA ARG A 596 24.96 -0.97 -25.86
C ARG A 596 26.08 -0.43 -24.96
N LYS A 597 25.74 0.24 -23.85
CA LYS A 597 26.72 0.67 -22.85
C LYS A 597 27.44 -0.53 -22.24
N LYS A 598 26.72 -1.57 -21.81
CA LYS A 598 27.30 -2.81 -21.29
C LYS A 598 28.28 -3.48 -22.27
N LYS A 599 27.96 -3.43 -23.58
CA LYS A 599 28.86 -3.93 -24.63
C LYS A 599 30.17 -3.15 -24.66
N ALA A 600 30.10 -1.82 -24.76
CA ALA A 600 31.28 -0.94 -24.79
C ALA A 600 32.14 -1.12 -23.52
N ASP A 601 31.54 -1.20 -22.34
CA ASP A 601 32.20 -1.41 -21.08
C ASP A 601 32.94 -2.80 -21.04
N ALA A 602 32.28 -3.84 -21.57
CA ALA A 602 32.87 -5.19 -21.64
C ALA A 602 34.06 -5.26 -22.63
N GLU A 603 33.91 -4.64 -23.81
CA GLU A 603 34.98 -4.58 -24.82
C GLU A 603 36.20 -3.83 -24.27
N SER A 604 36.01 -2.71 -23.56
CA SER A 604 37.07 -1.94 -22.92
C SER A 604 37.78 -2.75 -21.81
N LYS A 605 37.00 -3.48 -20.98
CA LYS A 605 37.57 -4.36 -19.94
C LYS A 605 38.43 -5.49 -20.53
N ILE A 606 37.95 -6.12 -21.61
CA ILE A 606 38.71 -7.17 -22.31
C ILE A 606 40.04 -6.65 -22.81
N ALA A 607 40.04 -5.49 -23.50
CA ALA A 607 41.27 -4.89 -24.01
C ALA A 607 42.29 -4.58 -22.88
N THR A 608 41.80 -4.06 -21.75
CA THR A 608 42.64 -3.77 -20.58
C THR A 608 43.25 -5.04 -19.98
N MET A 609 42.46 -6.12 -19.83
CA MET A 609 42.94 -7.39 -19.30
C MET A 609 43.95 -8.08 -20.24
N GLU A 610 43.73 -8.00 -21.54
CA GLU A 610 44.69 -8.52 -22.54
C GLU A 610 46.02 -7.79 -22.52
N GLN A 611 46.02 -6.46 -22.38
CA GLN A 611 47.25 -5.66 -22.23
C GLN A 611 47.97 -6.02 -20.94
N ALA A 612 47.25 -6.17 -19.82
CA ALA A 612 47.84 -6.57 -18.54
C ALA A 612 48.48 -7.96 -18.60
N LEU A 613 47.81 -8.94 -19.22
CA LEU A 613 48.34 -10.28 -19.46
C LEU A 613 49.62 -10.25 -20.33
N GLN A 614 49.62 -9.41 -21.37
CA GLN A 614 50.77 -9.27 -22.24
C GLN A 614 51.99 -8.63 -21.50
N ALA A 615 51.71 -7.69 -20.57
CA ALA A 615 52.73 -7.06 -19.77
C ALA A 615 53.33 -8.01 -18.71
N LEU A 616 52.51 -8.85 -18.07
CA LEU A 616 52.92 -9.84 -17.06
C LEU A 616 53.67 -11.05 -17.64
N ARG A 617 53.49 -11.33 -18.93
CA ARG A 617 54.20 -12.43 -19.65
C ARG A 617 55.51 -12.02 -20.29
N LYS A 618 55.83 -10.73 -20.31
CA LYS A 618 57.12 -10.19 -20.72
C LYS A 618 58.12 -10.17 -19.55
#